data_c166e56a2f049efc62f14155a48b36c9
#
_entry.id   c166e56a2f049efc62f14155a48b36c9
#
_cell.length_a   1.000
_cell.length_b   1.000
_cell.length_c   1.000
_cell.angle_alpha   90.00
_cell.angle_beta   90.00
_cell.angle_gamma   90.00
#
_symmetry.space_group_name_H-M   'P 1'
#
loop_
_entity.id
_entity.type
_entity.pdbx_description
1 polymer ?
#
loop_
_entity_poly.entity_id
_entity_poly.type
_entity_poly.pdbx_seq_one_letter_code
_entity_poly.pdbx_strand_id
1 'polypeptide(L)'
;MRGRVPVAAGLAAVILLTPVTGAQADPKPTVAQAKAKLSKLNEQADKLVDRYNAANEKWKKSRQKYLAINDDYKKQNARVEALRSGLVSMAVSSYQVGDMGSWGGVFYSSNPDAMLSGLATLNHMSAERAGRLREYEGAIKDLKDRRDQSKVVYKEATDVRGELAGEKEKVDKLVREQMKLLRSLGTFNPGNPNSAGVVYTGPASGNALSALQFAYKQVGKPYRYGGTGPASWDCSGLVQAAWAAAGVTLPRTSYEQWAWGASRRVSLDELQPGDLLWHAGYGHVGIYAGDGKVVHAPQTGDVVKIVSLAEYHAIGAVRP
;
A
#
# COMPACT_ATOMS: atom_id res chain seq x y z
N MET A 1 28.27 -65.06 -79.49
CA MET A 1 28.82 -63.80 -78.90
C MET A 1 27.76 -63.22 -78.03
N ARG A 2 28.11 -62.84 -76.82
CA ARG A 2 27.24 -62.58 -75.67
C ARG A 2 26.54 -61.24 -75.78
N GLY A 3 25.16 -61.24 -75.88
CA GLY A 3 24.30 -60.05 -75.76
C GLY A 3 23.96 -59.76 -74.37
N ARG A 4 24.24 -58.53 -73.90
CA ARG A 4 23.85 -58.01 -72.55
C ARG A 4 22.47 -57.38 -72.67
N VAL A 5 21.52 -57.81 -71.80
CA VAL A 5 20.20 -57.22 -71.58
C VAL A 5 20.33 -56.15 -70.47
N PRO A 6 19.84 -54.93 -70.62
CA PRO A 6 19.77 -53.97 -69.50
C PRO A 6 18.53 -54.22 -68.63
N VAL A 7 18.71 -54.36 -67.37
CA VAL A 7 17.67 -54.38 -66.36
C VAL A 7 17.25 -52.92 -66.05
N ALA A 8 16.05 -52.56 -66.36
CA ALA A 8 15.44 -51.29 -65.95
C ALA A 8 14.94 -51.43 -64.47
N ALA A 9 15.57 -50.79 -63.56
CA ALA A 9 15.10 -50.68 -62.15
C ALA A 9 14.03 -49.58 -62.08
N GLY A 10 12.77 -49.98 -61.91
CA GLY A 10 11.67 -49.03 -61.59
C GLY A 10 11.69 -48.57 -60.17
N LEU A 11 11.94 -47.29 -59.96
CA LEU A 11 11.79 -46.64 -58.66
C LEU A 11 10.28 -46.40 -58.36
N ALA A 12 9.68 -47.22 -57.50
CA ALA A 12 8.35 -46.95 -56.97
C ALA A 12 8.47 -45.88 -55.87
N ALA A 13 8.05 -44.63 -56.14
CA ALA A 13 7.94 -43.61 -55.16
C ALA A 13 6.72 -43.88 -54.25
N VAL A 14 6.96 -44.37 -53.03
CA VAL A 14 5.92 -44.46 -51.96
C VAL A 14 5.73 -43.06 -51.41
N ILE A 15 4.63 -42.40 -51.83
CA ILE A 15 4.16 -41.15 -51.21
C ILE A 15 3.51 -41.53 -49.86
N LEU A 16 4.26 -41.39 -48.76
CA LEU A 16 3.70 -41.42 -47.43
C LEU A 16 2.83 -40.18 -47.22
N LEU A 17 1.51 -40.35 -47.40
CA LEU A 17 0.50 -39.41 -46.94
C LEU A 17 0.50 -39.42 -45.42
N THR A 18 1.29 -38.56 -44.81
CA THR A 18 1.12 -38.24 -43.38
C THR A 18 -0.24 -37.57 -43.22
N PRO A 19 -1.12 -38.04 -42.31
CA PRO A 19 -2.33 -37.30 -42.00
C PRO A 19 -1.90 -35.94 -41.44
N VAL A 20 -2.25 -34.85 -42.11
CA VAL A 20 -2.19 -33.50 -41.56
C VAL A 20 -3.21 -33.52 -40.42
N THR A 21 -2.73 -33.70 -39.21
CA THR A 21 -3.53 -33.41 -38.01
C THR A 21 -3.87 -31.94 -38.08
N GLY A 22 -5.03 -31.62 -38.63
CA GLY A 22 -5.55 -30.26 -38.60
C GLY A 22 -5.48 -29.78 -37.12
N ALA A 23 -4.83 -28.65 -36.90
CA ALA A 23 -4.87 -27.99 -35.64
C ALA A 23 -6.35 -27.75 -35.29
N GLN A 24 -6.96 -28.64 -34.51
CA GLN A 24 -8.27 -28.40 -33.94
C GLN A 24 -8.11 -27.19 -33.05
N ALA A 25 -8.58 -26.03 -33.50
CA ALA A 25 -8.77 -24.89 -32.64
C ALA A 25 -9.62 -25.37 -31.47
N ASP A 26 -9.12 -25.20 -30.26
CA ASP A 26 -9.88 -25.53 -29.05
C ASP A 26 -11.30 -24.98 -29.17
N PRO A 27 -12.33 -25.80 -28.97
CA PRO A 27 -13.72 -25.37 -29.11
C PRO A 27 -13.94 -24.15 -28.20
N LYS A 28 -14.48 -23.06 -28.74
CA LYS A 28 -14.81 -21.88 -27.96
C LYS A 28 -15.64 -22.31 -26.74
N PRO A 29 -15.25 -21.89 -25.51
CA PRO A 29 -15.96 -22.29 -24.31
C PRO A 29 -17.44 -21.89 -24.41
N THR A 30 -18.34 -22.75 -23.97
CA THR A 30 -19.76 -22.40 -23.84
C THR A 30 -19.96 -21.23 -22.90
N VAL A 31 -21.05 -20.49 -22.99
CA VAL A 31 -21.38 -19.38 -22.09
C VAL A 31 -21.39 -19.86 -20.62
N ALA A 32 -21.87 -21.06 -20.35
CA ALA A 32 -21.87 -21.66 -19.00
C ALA A 32 -20.44 -21.90 -18.48
N GLN A 33 -19.56 -22.46 -19.31
CA GLN A 33 -18.15 -22.67 -18.98
C GLN A 33 -17.40 -21.35 -18.75
N ALA A 34 -17.68 -20.34 -19.59
CA ALA A 34 -17.09 -19.02 -19.46
C ALA A 34 -17.53 -18.32 -18.15
N LYS A 35 -18.82 -18.42 -17.79
CA LYS A 35 -19.34 -17.91 -16.50
C LYS A 35 -18.73 -18.62 -15.31
N ALA A 36 -18.61 -19.96 -15.35
CA ALA A 36 -17.96 -20.73 -14.28
C ALA A 36 -16.47 -20.37 -14.13
N LYS A 37 -15.76 -20.16 -15.25
CA LYS A 37 -14.38 -19.67 -15.24
C LYS A 37 -14.28 -18.27 -14.62
N LEU A 38 -15.19 -17.36 -14.98
CA LEU A 38 -15.24 -16.01 -14.42
C LEU A 38 -15.44 -16.02 -12.91
N SER A 39 -16.36 -16.86 -12.40
CA SER A 39 -16.59 -17.00 -10.96
C SER A 39 -15.32 -17.43 -10.22
N LYS A 40 -14.56 -18.42 -10.73
CA LYS A 40 -13.27 -18.83 -10.15
C LYS A 40 -12.22 -17.73 -10.21
N LEU A 41 -12.15 -16.98 -11.33
CA LEU A 41 -11.23 -15.85 -11.46
C LEU A 41 -11.58 -14.72 -10.48
N ASN A 42 -12.85 -14.48 -10.20
CA ASN A 42 -13.29 -13.49 -9.24
C ASN A 42 -12.87 -13.87 -7.81
N GLU A 43 -13.09 -15.12 -7.38
CA GLU A 43 -12.63 -15.58 -6.07
C GLU A 43 -11.11 -15.49 -5.91
N GLN A 44 -10.35 -15.79 -6.98
CA GLN A 44 -8.90 -15.62 -6.97
C GLN A 44 -8.51 -14.12 -6.91
N ALA A 45 -9.26 -13.27 -7.62
CA ALA A 45 -9.05 -11.82 -7.61
C ALA A 45 -9.26 -11.25 -6.23
N ASP A 46 -10.34 -11.59 -5.54
CA ASP A 46 -10.65 -11.09 -4.20
C ASP A 46 -9.49 -11.36 -3.23
N LYS A 47 -8.95 -12.59 -3.23
CA LYS A 47 -7.80 -12.98 -2.40
C LYS A 47 -6.50 -12.24 -2.78
N LEU A 48 -6.26 -12.03 -4.06
CA LEU A 48 -5.06 -11.33 -4.55
C LEU A 48 -5.15 -9.83 -4.31
N VAL A 49 -6.32 -9.24 -4.54
CA VAL A 49 -6.58 -7.81 -4.29
C VAL A 49 -6.41 -7.49 -2.81
N ASP A 50 -6.90 -8.36 -1.93
CA ASP A 50 -6.73 -8.17 -0.50
C ASP A 50 -5.26 -8.21 -0.07
N ARG A 51 -4.47 -9.17 -0.57
CA ARG A 51 -3.01 -9.22 -0.35
C ARG A 51 -2.29 -8.00 -0.89
N TYR A 52 -2.65 -7.55 -2.09
CA TYR A 52 -2.13 -6.31 -2.67
C TYR A 52 -2.43 -5.10 -1.77
N ASN A 53 -3.67 -4.98 -1.29
CA ASN A 53 -4.08 -3.90 -0.40
C ASN A 53 -3.32 -3.94 0.93
N ALA A 54 -3.17 -5.12 1.55
CA ALA A 54 -2.39 -5.31 2.77
C ALA A 54 -0.91 -4.94 2.57
N ALA A 55 -0.30 -5.38 1.47
CA ALA A 55 1.08 -5.01 1.12
C ALA A 55 1.24 -3.51 0.87
N ASN A 56 0.24 -2.87 0.24
CA ASN A 56 0.23 -1.42 0.01
C ASN A 56 0.13 -0.63 1.32
N GLU A 57 -0.70 -1.04 2.27
CA GLU A 57 -0.78 -0.40 3.59
C GLU A 57 0.53 -0.61 4.39
N LYS A 58 1.12 -1.81 4.35
CA LYS A 58 2.42 -2.10 4.95
C LYS A 58 3.51 -1.17 4.36
N TRP A 59 3.54 -1.02 3.03
CA TRP A 59 4.47 -0.12 2.36
C TRP A 59 4.27 1.35 2.75
N LYS A 60 3.03 1.84 2.82
CA LYS A 60 2.75 3.21 3.28
C LYS A 60 3.30 3.47 4.68
N LYS A 61 3.07 2.54 5.61
CA LYS A 61 3.58 2.62 6.99
C LYS A 61 5.11 2.60 7.05
N SER A 62 5.75 1.66 6.33
CA SER A 62 7.22 1.59 6.24
C SER A 62 7.83 2.85 5.62
N ARG A 63 7.21 3.38 4.57
CA ARG A 63 7.64 4.63 3.93
C ARG A 63 7.53 5.82 4.88
N GLN A 64 6.43 5.95 5.62
CA GLN A 64 6.25 7.02 6.61
C GLN A 64 7.30 6.92 7.72
N LYS A 65 7.55 5.71 8.26
CA LYS A 65 8.59 5.45 9.25
C LYS A 65 9.97 5.85 8.73
N TYR A 66 10.31 5.45 7.49
CA TYR A 66 11.57 5.84 6.86
C TYR A 66 11.70 7.36 6.72
N LEU A 67 10.69 8.05 6.23
CA LEU A 67 10.72 9.50 6.06
C LEU A 67 10.93 10.24 7.39
N ALA A 68 10.24 9.81 8.45
CA ALA A 68 10.40 10.40 9.79
C ALA A 68 11.83 10.22 10.34
N ILE A 69 12.39 9.02 10.26
CA ILE A 69 13.75 8.74 10.74
C ILE A 69 14.80 9.45 9.87
N ASN A 70 14.59 9.53 8.56
CA ASN A 70 15.50 10.24 7.67
C ASN A 70 15.48 11.77 7.90
N ASP A 71 14.33 12.34 8.24
CA ASP A 71 14.23 13.74 8.63
C ASP A 71 14.96 14.02 9.96
N ASP A 72 14.77 13.14 10.94
CA ASP A 72 15.48 13.23 12.23
C ASP A 72 17.01 13.07 12.05
N TYR A 73 17.46 12.13 11.22
CA TYR A 73 18.87 12.01 10.83
C TYR A 73 19.43 13.31 10.25
N LYS A 74 18.69 13.96 9.32
CA LYS A 74 19.12 15.23 8.73
C LYS A 74 19.23 16.34 9.77
N LYS A 75 18.29 16.42 10.71
CA LYS A 75 18.33 17.41 11.81
C LYS A 75 19.53 17.18 12.72
N GLN A 76 19.81 15.94 13.09
CA GLN A 76 20.98 15.61 13.91
C GLN A 76 22.29 15.88 13.17
N ASN A 77 22.37 15.60 11.89
CA ASN A 77 23.53 15.93 11.05
C ASN A 77 23.80 17.45 11.05
N ALA A 78 22.76 18.24 10.84
CA ALA A 78 22.88 19.71 10.87
C ALA A 78 23.34 20.21 12.27
N ARG A 79 22.85 19.61 13.36
CA ARG A 79 23.29 19.91 14.73
C ARG A 79 24.78 19.60 14.93
N VAL A 80 25.24 18.43 14.48
CA VAL A 80 26.65 18.04 14.57
C VAL A 80 27.54 19.04 13.80
N GLU A 81 27.15 19.44 12.60
CA GLU A 81 27.90 20.41 11.81
C GLU A 81 27.94 21.81 12.47
N ALA A 82 26.85 22.23 13.10
CA ALA A 82 26.80 23.49 13.85
C ALA A 82 27.75 23.46 15.08
N LEU A 83 27.71 22.37 15.85
CA LEU A 83 28.61 22.16 16.99
C LEU A 83 30.07 22.11 16.57
N ARG A 84 30.36 21.39 15.48
CA ARG A 84 31.69 21.32 14.88
C ARG A 84 32.21 22.71 14.48
N SER A 85 31.39 23.49 13.79
CA SER A 85 31.73 24.87 13.40
C SER A 85 32.03 25.74 14.64
N GLY A 86 31.23 25.63 15.70
CA GLY A 86 31.45 26.33 16.98
C GLY A 86 32.77 25.94 17.62
N LEU A 87 33.11 24.65 17.66
CA LEU A 87 34.39 24.17 18.20
C LEU A 87 35.59 24.65 17.37
N VAL A 88 35.47 24.64 16.04
CA VAL A 88 36.52 25.17 15.14
C VAL A 88 36.74 26.67 15.38
N SER A 89 35.65 27.46 15.44
CA SER A 89 35.75 28.89 15.72
C SER A 89 36.42 29.17 17.09
N MET A 90 36.07 28.39 18.11
CA MET A 90 36.70 28.49 19.44
C MET A 90 38.18 28.13 19.39
N ALA A 91 38.58 27.09 18.65
CA ALA A 91 39.98 26.70 18.50
C ALA A 91 40.80 27.77 17.80
N VAL A 92 40.26 28.33 16.69
CA VAL A 92 40.89 29.42 15.94
C VAL A 92 41.05 30.67 16.78
N SER A 93 39.99 31.08 17.53
CA SER A 93 40.07 32.22 18.43
C SER A 93 41.10 32.02 19.54
N SER A 94 41.16 30.79 20.10
CA SER A 94 42.19 30.47 21.13
C SER A 94 43.59 30.51 20.56
N TYR A 95 43.81 30.10 19.31
CA TYR A 95 45.10 30.20 18.65
C TYR A 95 45.49 31.66 18.35
N GLN A 96 44.55 32.48 17.87
CA GLN A 96 44.77 33.88 17.55
C GLN A 96 45.01 34.77 18.80
N VAL A 97 44.31 34.47 19.91
CA VAL A 97 44.46 35.19 21.21
C VAL A 97 45.56 34.59 22.05
N GLY A 98 46.07 33.41 21.68
CA GLY A 98 47.04 32.63 22.44
C GLY A 98 48.48 33.13 22.42
N ASP A 99 48.69 34.40 22.07
CA ASP A 99 49.94 35.07 22.45
C ASP A 99 49.97 35.22 23.99
N MET A 100 50.81 34.42 24.62
CA MET A 100 51.01 34.38 26.09
C MET A 100 51.28 35.76 26.70
N GLY A 101 51.44 36.79 25.89
CA GLY A 101 51.63 38.19 26.32
C GLY A 101 50.42 38.79 27.03
N SER A 102 49.17 38.41 26.68
CA SER A 102 47.98 38.99 27.32
C SER A 102 47.72 38.38 28.74
N TRP A 103 48.14 37.12 28.96
CA TRP A 103 47.99 36.43 30.26
C TRP A 103 49.12 36.72 31.24
N GLY A 104 50.28 37.14 30.73
CA GLY A 104 51.42 37.63 31.56
C GLY A 104 50.99 38.74 32.49
N GLY A 105 50.14 39.70 32.02
CA GLY A 105 49.61 40.78 32.86
C GLY A 105 48.77 40.32 34.05
N VAL A 106 48.05 39.23 33.92
CA VAL A 106 47.22 38.65 35.04
C VAL A 106 48.14 37.99 36.09
N PHE A 107 49.22 37.32 35.71
CA PHE A 107 50.14 36.62 36.60
C PHE A 107 51.22 37.56 37.17
N TYR A 108 51.52 38.67 36.49
CA TYR A 108 52.46 39.69 36.98
C TYR A 108 51.79 40.80 37.79
N SER A 109 50.48 40.77 37.98
CA SER A 109 49.74 41.73 38.78
C SER A 109 50.10 41.51 40.28
N SER A 110 50.57 42.51 40.96
CA SER A 110 50.80 42.50 42.41
C SER A 110 49.48 42.53 43.22
N ASN A 111 48.32 42.46 42.56
CA ASN A 111 47.03 42.47 43.21
C ASN A 111 46.45 41.02 43.29
N PRO A 112 46.34 40.41 44.49
CA PRO A 112 45.84 39.03 44.67
C PRO A 112 44.42 38.84 44.15
N ASP A 113 43.54 39.84 44.26
CA ASP A 113 42.15 39.75 43.77
C ASP A 113 42.06 39.69 42.27
N ALA A 114 42.91 40.42 41.54
CA ALA A 114 43.01 40.34 40.11
C ALA A 114 43.51 38.97 39.63
N MET A 115 44.47 38.37 40.35
CA MET A 115 44.98 37.03 40.04
C MET A 115 43.91 35.95 40.29
N LEU A 116 43.17 36.02 41.39
CA LEU A 116 42.09 35.09 41.69
C LEU A 116 40.93 35.18 40.69
N SER A 117 40.56 36.40 40.30
CA SER A 117 39.55 36.65 39.25
C SER A 117 39.99 36.10 37.89
N GLY A 118 41.26 36.23 37.52
CA GLY A 118 41.85 35.68 36.29
C GLY A 118 41.81 34.14 36.29
N LEU A 119 42.20 33.51 37.40
CA LEU A 119 42.13 32.05 37.59
C LEU A 119 40.68 31.52 37.51
N ALA A 120 39.74 32.23 38.14
CA ALA A 120 38.31 31.88 38.08
C ALA A 120 37.77 31.93 36.62
N THR A 121 38.16 32.96 35.87
CA THR A 121 37.80 33.12 34.45
C THR A 121 38.38 31.99 33.61
N LEU A 122 39.65 31.64 33.79
CA LEU A 122 40.30 30.52 33.10
C LEU A 122 39.62 29.18 33.38
N ASN A 123 39.29 28.95 34.69
CA ASN A 123 38.58 27.73 35.08
C ASN A 123 37.18 27.68 34.43
N HIS A 124 36.45 28.78 34.39
CA HIS A 124 35.14 28.86 33.74
C HIS A 124 35.25 28.60 32.26
N MET A 125 36.19 29.23 31.53
CA MET A 125 36.42 28.99 30.09
C MET A 125 36.81 27.54 29.79
N SER A 126 37.64 26.94 30.66
CA SER A 126 38.04 25.53 30.52
C SER A 126 36.85 24.59 30.70
N ALA A 127 36.00 24.86 31.71
CA ALA A 127 34.78 24.08 31.96
C ALA A 127 33.77 24.21 30.81
N GLU A 128 33.60 25.41 30.24
CA GLU A 128 32.73 25.65 29.08
C GLU A 128 33.22 24.88 27.83
N ARG A 129 34.53 24.93 27.54
CA ARG A 129 35.14 24.17 26.42
C ARG A 129 34.93 22.67 26.60
N ALA A 130 35.16 22.13 27.77
CA ALA A 130 34.92 20.73 28.10
C ALA A 130 33.43 20.35 27.97
N GLY A 131 32.52 21.28 28.32
CA GLY A 131 31.09 21.11 28.12
C GLY A 131 30.71 20.99 26.65
N ARG A 132 31.17 21.90 25.80
CA ARG A 132 30.92 21.90 24.36
C ARG A 132 31.49 20.67 23.65
N LEU A 133 32.68 20.21 24.09
CA LEU A 133 33.27 18.99 23.53
C LEU A 133 32.40 17.76 23.85
N ARG A 134 31.96 17.61 25.11
CA ARG A 134 31.06 16.54 25.50
C ARG A 134 29.72 16.56 24.74
N GLU A 135 29.18 17.76 24.52
CA GLU A 135 27.95 17.91 23.68
C GLU A 135 28.17 17.45 22.25
N TYR A 136 29.30 17.81 21.62
CA TYR A 136 29.67 17.38 20.30
C TYR A 136 29.86 15.85 20.20
N GLU A 137 30.57 15.25 21.16
CA GLU A 137 30.77 13.80 21.23
C GLU A 137 29.44 13.05 21.38
N GLY A 138 28.55 13.55 22.24
CA GLY A 138 27.19 13.02 22.39
C GLY A 138 26.38 13.13 21.09
N ALA A 139 26.43 14.29 20.43
CA ALA A 139 25.74 14.50 19.16
C ALA A 139 26.26 13.60 18.04
N ILE A 140 27.57 13.31 17.97
CA ILE A 140 28.14 12.35 17.01
C ILE A 140 27.61 10.93 17.29
N LYS A 141 27.53 10.52 18.54
CA LYS A 141 26.97 9.21 18.92
C LYS A 141 25.51 9.10 18.48
N ASP A 142 24.70 10.11 18.82
CA ASP A 142 23.29 10.16 18.41
C ASP A 142 23.12 10.13 16.88
N LEU A 143 23.97 10.88 16.15
CA LEU A 143 23.97 10.89 14.69
C LEU A 143 24.27 9.49 14.11
N LYS A 144 25.24 8.79 14.66
CA LYS A 144 25.59 7.41 14.27
C LYS A 144 24.39 6.48 14.47
N ASP A 145 23.75 6.54 15.62
CA ASP A 145 22.59 5.70 15.96
C ASP A 145 21.42 5.98 15.01
N ARG A 146 21.14 7.26 14.70
CA ARG A 146 20.10 7.66 13.74
C ARG A 146 20.41 7.19 12.32
N ARG A 147 21.68 7.29 11.90
CA ARG A 147 22.11 6.78 10.61
C ARG A 147 21.89 5.27 10.47
N ASP A 148 22.24 4.51 11.51
CA ASP A 148 22.12 3.06 11.47
C ASP A 148 20.64 2.63 11.51
N GLN A 149 19.80 3.31 12.30
CA GLN A 149 18.34 3.14 12.26
C GLN A 149 17.76 3.46 10.88
N SER A 150 18.19 4.56 10.26
CA SER A 150 17.73 4.95 8.90
C SER A 150 18.05 3.87 7.86
N LYS A 151 19.24 3.26 7.91
CA LYS A 151 19.62 2.16 7.01
C LYS A 151 18.72 0.93 7.18
N VAL A 152 18.43 0.54 8.42
CA VAL A 152 17.56 -0.62 8.71
C VAL A 152 16.16 -0.38 8.15
N VAL A 153 15.57 0.79 8.45
CA VAL A 153 14.21 1.12 8.00
C VAL A 153 14.13 1.33 6.48
N TYR A 154 15.20 1.85 5.87
CA TYR A 154 15.29 1.95 4.40
C TYR A 154 15.25 0.56 3.75
N LYS A 155 16.03 -0.39 4.30
CA LYS A 155 16.01 -1.77 3.80
C LYS A 155 14.62 -2.39 3.96
N GLU A 156 14.02 -2.28 5.14
CA GLU A 156 12.65 -2.76 5.40
C GLU A 156 11.64 -2.17 4.39
N ALA A 157 11.69 -0.86 4.15
CA ALA A 157 10.80 -0.21 3.19
C ALA A 157 11.04 -0.70 1.75
N THR A 158 12.28 -1.00 1.38
CA THR A 158 12.65 -1.53 0.06
C THR A 158 12.14 -2.95 -0.12
N ASP A 159 12.30 -3.81 0.88
CA ASP A 159 11.81 -5.20 0.86
C ASP A 159 10.27 -5.24 0.72
N VAL A 160 9.56 -4.43 1.51
CA VAL A 160 8.09 -4.29 1.43
C VAL A 160 7.64 -3.74 0.08
N ARG A 161 8.41 -2.83 -0.53
CA ARG A 161 8.13 -2.34 -1.89
C ARG A 161 8.25 -3.47 -2.93
N GLY A 162 9.22 -4.36 -2.76
CA GLY A 162 9.37 -5.55 -3.60
C GLY A 162 8.18 -6.50 -3.48
N GLU A 163 7.72 -6.78 -2.25
CA GLU A 163 6.50 -7.57 -2.01
C GLU A 163 5.29 -6.95 -2.72
N LEU A 164 5.07 -5.65 -2.57
CA LEU A 164 3.99 -4.93 -3.24
C LEU A 164 4.04 -5.04 -4.76
N ALA A 165 5.23 -4.92 -5.35
CA ALA A 165 5.41 -5.04 -6.80
C ALA A 165 5.05 -6.46 -7.28
N GLY A 166 5.43 -7.48 -6.54
CA GLY A 166 5.08 -8.88 -6.85
C GLY A 166 3.57 -9.16 -6.76
N GLU A 167 2.90 -8.64 -5.72
CA GLU A 167 1.43 -8.79 -5.61
C GLU A 167 0.71 -8.01 -6.72
N LYS A 168 1.20 -6.81 -7.06
CA LYS A 168 0.66 -6.02 -8.18
C LYS A 168 0.72 -6.77 -9.51
N GLU A 169 1.84 -7.39 -9.83
CA GLU A 169 2.01 -8.15 -11.08
C GLU A 169 1.01 -9.31 -11.18
N LYS A 170 0.80 -10.05 -10.06
CA LYS A 170 -0.19 -11.14 -10.00
C LYS A 170 -1.61 -10.63 -10.26
N VAL A 171 -1.99 -9.52 -9.60
CA VAL A 171 -3.30 -8.90 -9.80
C VAL A 171 -3.46 -8.41 -11.24
N ASP A 172 -2.47 -7.70 -11.80
CA ASP A 172 -2.52 -7.18 -13.16
C ASP A 172 -2.69 -8.31 -14.20
N LYS A 173 -2.04 -9.46 -14.00
CA LYS A 173 -2.21 -10.63 -14.86
C LYS A 173 -3.66 -11.15 -14.80
N LEU A 174 -4.18 -11.34 -13.62
CA LEU A 174 -5.54 -11.83 -13.40
C LEU A 174 -6.59 -10.86 -13.99
N VAL A 175 -6.41 -9.56 -13.77
CA VAL A 175 -7.28 -8.51 -14.33
C VAL A 175 -7.33 -8.57 -15.85
N ARG A 176 -6.19 -8.77 -16.51
CA ARG A 176 -6.17 -8.93 -18.00
C ARG A 176 -6.98 -10.15 -18.45
N GLU A 177 -6.89 -11.26 -17.74
CA GLU A 177 -7.68 -12.46 -18.04
C GLU A 177 -9.17 -12.23 -17.83
N GLN A 178 -9.58 -11.62 -16.72
CA GLN A 178 -10.96 -11.25 -16.44
C GLN A 178 -11.52 -10.31 -17.50
N MET A 179 -10.81 -9.24 -17.85
CA MET A 179 -11.25 -8.28 -18.88
C MET A 179 -11.43 -8.93 -20.25
N LYS A 180 -10.52 -9.84 -20.64
CA LYS A 180 -10.65 -10.59 -21.90
C LYS A 180 -11.92 -11.43 -21.89
N LEU A 181 -12.20 -12.13 -20.80
CA LEU A 181 -13.38 -12.98 -20.67
C LEU A 181 -14.67 -12.17 -20.62
N LEU A 182 -14.74 -11.08 -19.86
CA LEU A 182 -15.90 -10.19 -19.78
C LEU A 182 -16.25 -9.57 -21.14
N ARG A 183 -15.24 -9.17 -21.93
CA ARG A 183 -15.45 -8.66 -23.29
C ARG A 183 -15.98 -9.75 -24.22
N SER A 184 -15.49 -10.99 -24.12
CA SER A 184 -15.98 -12.10 -24.92
C SER A 184 -17.43 -12.50 -24.59
N LEU A 185 -17.86 -12.23 -23.35
CA LEU A 185 -19.22 -12.45 -22.87
C LEU A 185 -20.16 -11.25 -23.14
N GLY A 186 -19.64 -10.11 -23.61
CA GLY A 186 -20.42 -8.89 -23.80
C GLY A 186 -20.89 -8.23 -22.49
N THR A 187 -20.27 -8.59 -21.34
CA THR A 187 -20.66 -8.11 -20.01
C THR A 187 -19.68 -7.09 -19.44
N PHE A 188 -18.66 -6.68 -20.20
CA PHE A 188 -17.69 -5.67 -19.78
C PHE A 188 -18.35 -4.29 -19.68
N ASN A 189 -18.29 -3.69 -18.49
CA ASN A 189 -18.79 -2.33 -18.22
C ASN A 189 -17.64 -1.45 -17.71
N PRO A 190 -17.16 -0.48 -18.50
CA PRO A 190 -16.07 0.42 -18.08
C PRO A 190 -16.47 1.42 -16.98
N GLY A 191 -17.76 1.63 -16.77
CA GLY A 191 -18.29 2.62 -15.85
C GLY A 191 -18.01 4.08 -16.23
N ASN A 192 -18.52 4.99 -15.42
CA ASN A 192 -18.27 6.43 -15.53
C ASN A 192 -17.61 6.96 -14.25
N PRO A 193 -16.32 7.36 -14.29
CA PRO A 193 -15.63 7.93 -13.11
C PRO A 193 -16.33 9.17 -12.52
N ASN A 194 -17.09 9.89 -13.34
CA ASN A 194 -17.83 11.09 -12.96
C ASN A 194 -19.33 10.82 -12.71
N SER A 195 -19.71 9.54 -12.52
CA SER A 195 -21.10 9.21 -12.20
C SER A 195 -21.58 10.00 -10.97
N ALA A 196 -22.74 10.61 -11.08
CA ALA A 196 -23.41 11.28 -9.96
C ALA A 196 -24.02 10.28 -8.95
N GLY A 197 -24.03 8.99 -9.31
CA GLY A 197 -24.66 7.95 -8.51
C GLY A 197 -26.18 8.05 -8.51
N VAL A 198 -26.76 7.51 -7.44
CA VAL A 198 -28.21 7.57 -7.18
C VAL A 198 -28.49 8.03 -5.76
N VAL A 199 -29.67 8.58 -5.52
CA VAL A 199 -30.08 8.99 -4.17
C VAL A 199 -30.51 7.77 -3.37
N TYR A 200 -30.04 7.66 -2.13
CA TYR A 200 -30.53 6.65 -1.19
C TYR A 200 -31.86 7.11 -0.60
N THR A 201 -32.88 6.26 -0.72
CA THR A 201 -34.24 6.53 -0.21
C THR A 201 -34.75 5.41 0.71
N GLY A 202 -33.86 4.51 1.16
CA GLY A 202 -34.20 3.39 2.02
C GLY A 202 -34.37 3.76 3.50
N PRO A 203 -34.60 2.76 4.36
CA PRO A 203 -35.02 2.96 5.76
C PRO A 203 -33.88 3.24 6.76
N ALA A 204 -32.66 3.54 6.31
CA ALA A 204 -31.53 3.82 7.19
C ALA A 204 -31.69 5.12 7.99
N SER A 205 -31.06 5.16 9.17
CA SER A 205 -30.98 6.35 10.03
C SER A 205 -29.57 6.51 10.61
N GLY A 206 -29.27 7.68 11.20
CA GLY A 206 -27.99 7.92 11.88
C GLY A 206 -26.76 7.69 10.98
N ASN A 207 -25.75 7.02 11.53
CA ASN A 207 -24.48 6.74 10.82
C ASN A 207 -24.70 5.85 9.59
N ALA A 208 -25.60 4.88 9.66
CA ALA A 208 -25.93 4.00 8.54
C ALA A 208 -26.50 4.79 7.36
N LEU A 209 -27.35 5.81 7.62
CA LEU A 209 -27.86 6.70 6.58
C LEU A 209 -26.72 7.47 5.89
N SER A 210 -25.81 8.04 6.66
CA SER A 210 -24.64 8.77 6.11
C SER A 210 -23.76 7.86 5.25
N ALA A 211 -23.47 6.64 5.72
CA ALA A 211 -22.68 5.66 4.99
C ALA A 211 -23.36 5.24 3.68
N LEU A 212 -24.66 4.95 3.71
CA LEU A 212 -25.41 4.55 2.52
C LEU A 212 -25.61 5.70 1.53
N GLN A 213 -25.84 6.91 1.98
CA GLN A 213 -25.88 8.10 1.11
C GLN A 213 -24.54 8.28 0.39
N PHE A 214 -23.41 8.09 1.08
CA PHE A 214 -22.10 8.12 0.46
C PHE A 214 -21.93 7.01 -0.59
N ALA A 215 -22.24 5.76 -0.23
CA ALA A 215 -22.09 4.61 -1.12
C ALA A 215 -22.96 4.72 -2.39
N TYR A 216 -24.20 5.17 -2.24
CA TYR A 216 -25.13 5.35 -3.35
C TYR A 216 -24.68 6.43 -4.35
N LYS A 217 -24.03 7.49 -3.86
CA LYS A 217 -23.39 8.51 -4.72
C LYS A 217 -22.22 7.95 -5.55
N GLN A 218 -21.74 6.75 -5.25
CA GLN A 218 -20.67 6.11 -6.02
C GLN A 218 -21.19 5.15 -7.10
N VAL A 219 -22.50 4.87 -7.15
CA VAL A 219 -23.10 3.94 -8.13
C VAL A 219 -22.77 4.38 -9.56
N GLY A 220 -22.41 3.43 -10.41
CA GLY A 220 -21.99 3.67 -11.80
C GLY A 220 -20.50 4.00 -11.98
N LYS A 221 -19.74 4.27 -10.89
CA LYS A 221 -18.29 4.43 -10.96
C LYS A 221 -17.59 3.08 -11.13
N PRO A 222 -16.47 3.04 -11.91
CA PRO A 222 -15.78 1.78 -12.19
C PRO A 222 -15.21 1.12 -10.94
N TYR A 223 -15.25 -0.20 -10.91
CA TYR A 223 -14.40 -0.97 -10.02
C TYR A 223 -12.94 -0.89 -10.47
N ARG A 224 -12.04 -0.71 -9.52
CA ARG A 224 -10.58 -0.84 -9.71
C ARG A 224 -9.98 -1.42 -8.44
N TYR A 225 -9.18 -2.50 -8.57
CA TYR A 225 -8.45 -3.03 -7.42
C TYR A 225 -7.55 -1.96 -6.79
N GLY A 226 -7.46 -1.94 -5.46
CA GLY A 226 -6.76 -0.88 -4.72
C GLY A 226 -7.48 0.47 -4.73
N GLY A 227 -8.67 0.57 -5.31
CA GLY A 227 -9.46 1.79 -5.43
C GLY A 227 -10.01 2.28 -4.09
N THR A 228 -9.74 3.56 -3.79
CA THR A 228 -10.23 4.26 -2.58
C THR A 228 -10.95 5.56 -2.91
N GLY A 229 -11.38 5.70 -4.18
CA GLY A 229 -12.10 6.87 -4.69
C GLY A 229 -11.22 8.06 -5.05
N PRO A 230 -11.84 9.18 -5.46
CA PRO A 230 -13.27 9.33 -5.75
C PRO A 230 -13.69 8.78 -7.13
N ALA A 231 -12.74 8.51 -8.06
CA ALA A 231 -13.03 8.15 -9.44
C ALA A 231 -13.32 6.64 -9.65
N SER A 232 -12.85 5.79 -8.74
CA SER A 232 -13.02 4.34 -8.80
C SER A 232 -12.87 3.71 -7.42
N TRP A 233 -13.45 2.52 -7.23
CA TRP A 233 -13.52 1.84 -5.94
C TRP A 233 -13.21 0.36 -6.07
N ASP A 234 -12.57 -0.24 -5.04
CA ASP A 234 -12.72 -1.66 -4.77
C ASP A 234 -13.76 -1.89 -3.66
N CYS A 235 -14.09 -3.15 -3.37
CA CYS A 235 -15.14 -3.50 -2.42
C CYS A 235 -14.90 -2.93 -1.03
N SER A 236 -13.74 -3.21 -0.44
CA SER A 236 -13.37 -2.77 0.92
C SER A 236 -13.05 -1.28 0.99
N GLY A 237 -12.53 -0.67 -0.08
CA GLY A 237 -12.31 0.77 -0.18
C GLY A 237 -13.59 1.58 -0.22
N LEU A 238 -14.62 1.09 -0.95
CA LEU A 238 -15.96 1.70 -0.93
C LEU A 238 -16.56 1.66 0.47
N VAL A 239 -16.54 0.50 1.11
CA VAL A 239 -17.07 0.30 2.47
C VAL A 239 -16.32 1.15 3.49
N GLN A 240 -14.99 1.18 3.44
CA GLN A 240 -14.15 2.01 4.30
C GLN A 240 -14.51 3.50 4.17
N ALA A 241 -14.60 4.01 2.95
CA ALA A 241 -14.91 5.42 2.71
C ALA A 241 -16.35 5.78 3.09
N ALA A 242 -17.31 4.88 2.86
CA ALA A 242 -18.70 5.07 3.25
C ALA A 242 -18.85 5.23 4.77
N TRP A 243 -18.23 4.34 5.53
CA TRP A 243 -18.28 4.40 6.98
C TRP A 243 -17.40 5.51 7.57
N ALA A 244 -16.29 5.88 6.91
CA ALA A 244 -15.51 7.06 7.28
C ALA A 244 -16.34 8.35 7.16
N ALA A 245 -17.21 8.47 6.15
CA ALA A 245 -18.16 9.58 6.00
C ALA A 245 -19.21 9.62 7.12
N ALA A 246 -19.45 8.49 7.79
CA ALA A 246 -20.31 8.36 8.97
C ALA A 246 -19.53 8.45 10.29
N GLY A 247 -18.22 8.76 10.27
CA GLY A 247 -17.39 8.89 11.47
C GLY A 247 -16.82 7.57 12.01
N VAL A 248 -17.00 6.44 11.31
CA VAL A 248 -16.49 5.13 11.73
C VAL A 248 -15.27 4.76 10.91
N THR A 249 -14.14 4.52 11.57
CA THR A 249 -12.90 4.10 10.92
C THR A 249 -12.85 2.58 10.80
N LEU A 250 -12.81 2.10 9.56
CA LEU A 250 -12.64 0.68 9.23
C LEU A 250 -11.22 0.39 8.71
N PRO A 251 -10.70 -0.83 8.92
CA PRO A 251 -9.47 -1.28 8.28
C PRO A 251 -9.56 -1.24 6.74
N ARG A 252 -8.41 -1.35 6.06
CA ARG A 252 -8.37 -1.21 4.59
C ARG A 252 -8.86 -2.44 3.86
N THR A 253 -8.53 -3.64 4.34
CA THR A 253 -8.80 -4.88 3.60
C THR A 253 -10.09 -5.55 4.07
N SER A 254 -10.72 -6.34 3.18
CA SER A 254 -11.96 -7.06 3.49
C SER A 254 -11.77 -8.03 4.67
N TYR A 255 -10.63 -8.74 4.72
CA TYR A 255 -10.32 -9.65 5.83
C TYR A 255 -10.10 -8.91 7.15
N GLU A 256 -9.40 -7.76 7.13
CA GLU A 256 -9.22 -6.96 8.34
C GLU A 256 -10.55 -6.36 8.82
N GLN A 257 -11.45 -5.94 7.90
CA GLN A 257 -12.80 -5.48 8.24
C GLN A 257 -13.63 -6.62 8.87
N TRP A 258 -13.50 -7.84 8.34
CA TRP A 258 -14.13 -9.01 8.94
C TRP A 258 -13.57 -9.29 10.33
N ALA A 259 -12.26 -9.26 10.53
CA ALA A 259 -11.62 -9.46 11.83
C ALA A 259 -11.99 -8.34 12.84
N TRP A 260 -12.01 -7.07 12.39
CA TRP A 260 -12.44 -5.92 13.18
C TRP A 260 -13.87 -6.09 13.73
N GLY A 261 -14.74 -6.68 12.93
CA GLY A 261 -16.13 -6.96 13.32
C GLY A 261 -16.33 -8.21 14.19
N ALA A 262 -15.29 -8.85 14.73
CA ALA A 262 -15.42 -10.13 15.42
C ALA A 262 -16.45 -10.14 16.58
N SER A 263 -16.53 -9.06 17.33
CA SER A 263 -17.52 -8.85 18.43
C SER A 263 -18.83 -8.20 18.00
N ARG A 264 -19.01 -7.96 16.70
CA ARG A 264 -20.13 -7.22 16.09
C ARG A 264 -20.87 -8.05 15.03
N ARG A 265 -20.74 -9.37 15.10
CA ARG A 265 -21.44 -10.29 14.17
C ARG A 265 -22.94 -10.22 14.40
N VAL A 266 -23.68 -10.21 13.30
CA VAL A 266 -25.14 -10.28 13.31
C VAL A 266 -25.62 -11.44 12.42
N SER A 267 -26.77 -12.00 12.77
CA SER A 267 -27.42 -13.01 11.94
C SER A 267 -27.89 -12.40 10.63
N LEU A 268 -27.90 -13.19 9.56
CA LEU A 268 -28.46 -12.77 8.27
C LEU A 268 -29.98 -12.57 8.32
N ASP A 269 -30.66 -13.07 9.33
CA ASP A 269 -32.09 -12.87 9.57
C ASP A 269 -32.39 -11.55 10.31
N GLU A 270 -31.34 -10.90 10.88
CA GLU A 270 -31.46 -9.68 11.68
C GLU A 270 -30.77 -8.47 11.05
N LEU A 271 -30.61 -8.51 9.72
CA LEU A 271 -29.92 -7.46 8.98
C LEU A 271 -30.63 -6.10 9.11
N GLN A 272 -29.82 -5.06 9.37
CA GLN A 272 -30.24 -3.67 9.37
C GLN A 272 -29.46 -2.86 8.31
N PRO A 273 -30.06 -1.81 7.73
CA PRO A 273 -29.36 -0.94 6.80
C PRO A 273 -28.03 -0.45 7.39
N GLY A 274 -26.94 -0.55 6.61
CA GLY A 274 -25.57 -0.26 7.04
C GLY A 274 -24.76 -1.49 7.38
N ASP A 275 -25.36 -2.64 7.71
CA ASP A 275 -24.62 -3.87 8.00
C ASP A 275 -23.70 -4.24 6.82
N LEU A 276 -22.49 -4.66 7.16
CA LEU A 276 -21.50 -5.14 6.19
C LEU A 276 -21.74 -6.61 5.93
N LEU A 277 -21.70 -7.01 4.67
CA LEU A 277 -21.97 -8.37 4.22
C LEU A 277 -20.79 -8.96 3.48
N TRP A 278 -20.48 -10.23 3.72
CA TRP A 278 -19.36 -10.94 3.06
C TRP A 278 -19.82 -12.13 2.24
N HIS A 279 -19.12 -12.38 1.13
CA HIS A 279 -19.18 -13.62 0.36
C HIS A 279 -18.37 -14.75 1.03
N ALA A 280 -18.55 -15.97 0.53
CA ALA A 280 -17.70 -17.10 0.89
C ALA A 280 -16.22 -16.77 0.67
N GLY A 281 -15.38 -17.10 1.67
CA GLY A 281 -13.94 -16.80 1.64
C GLY A 281 -13.57 -15.40 2.13
N TYR A 282 -14.52 -14.55 2.51
CA TYR A 282 -14.34 -13.23 3.15
C TYR A 282 -13.52 -12.18 2.34
N GLY A 283 -13.19 -12.47 1.09
CA GLY A 283 -12.42 -11.56 0.22
C GLY A 283 -13.25 -10.44 -0.40
N HIS A 284 -14.59 -10.52 -0.31
CA HIS A 284 -15.49 -9.51 -0.86
C HIS A 284 -16.49 -9.01 0.16
N VAL A 285 -16.74 -7.70 0.16
CA VAL A 285 -17.63 -7.03 1.12
C VAL A 285 -18.55 -6.01 0.42
N GLY A 286 -19.78 -5.89 0.91
CA GLY A 286 -20.78 -4.89 0.50
C GLY A 286 -21.51 -4.32 1.70
N ILE A 287 -22.42 -3.36 1.47
CA ILE A 287 -23.23 -2.73 2.51
C ILE A 287 -24.70 -3.07 2.26
N TYR A 288 -25.37 -3.64 3.25
CA TYR A 288 -26.80 -3.87 3.22
C TYR A 288 -27.55 -2.53 3.24
N ALA A 289 -28.42 -2.32 2.28
CA ALA A 289 -29.10 -1.04 2.10
C ALA A 289 -30.55 -1.03 2.64
N GLY A 290 -31.01 -2.14 3.19
CA GLY A 290 -32.43 -2.35 3.51
C GLY A 290 -33.20 -2.92 2.31
N ASP A 291 -34.42 -3.33 2.54
CA ASP A 291 -35.36 -3.83 1.52
C ASP A 291 -34.78 -4.93 0.62
N GLY A 292 -33.93 -5.80 1.20
CA GLY A 292 -33.28 -6.88 0.45
C GLY A 292 -32.27 -6.42 -0.60
N LYS A 293 -31.65 -5.24 -0.45
CA LYS A 293 -30.69 -4.66 -1.39
C LYS A 293 -29.30 -4.53 -0.78
N VAL A 294 -28.27 -4.68 -1.60
CA VAL A 294 -26.87 -4.53 -1.23
C VAL A 294 -26.16 -3.62 -2.23
N VAL A 295 -25.43 -2.63 -1.74
CA VAL A 295 -24.53 -1.80 -2.57
C VAL A 295 -23.11 -2.28 -2.42
N HIS A 296 -22.41 -2.49 -3.55
CA HIS A 296 -21.04 -2.98 -3.57
C HIS A 296 -20.27 -2.56 -4.82
N ALA A 297 -18.94 -2.68 -4.77
CA ALA A 297 -18.06 -2.59 -5.93
C ALA A 297 -17.61 -4.02 -6.29
N PRO A 298 -18.17 -4.68 -7.33
CA PRO A 298 -18.09 -6.13 -7.47
C PRO A 298 -16.72 -6.65 -7.95
N GLN A 299 -16.24 -6.19 -9.10
CA GLN A 299 -15.05 -6.75 -9.75
C GLN A 299 -14.55 -5.87 -10.89
N THR A 300 -13.34 -6.16 -11.36
CA THR A 300 -12.77 -5.51 -12.57
C THR A 300 -13.69 -5.67 -13.77
N GLY A 301 -13.91 -4.57 -14.49
CA GLY A 301 -14.78 -4.53 -15.69
C GLY A 301 -16.25 -4.44 -15.36
N ASP A 302 -16.57 -4.07 -14.14
CA ASP A 302 -17.91 -3.75 -13.63
C ASP A 302 -17.88 -2.44 -12.82
N VAL A 303 -19.01 -2.00 -12.32
CA VAL A 303 -19.20 -0.73 -11.64
C VAL A 303 -19.76 -0.93 -10.23
N VAL A 304 -19.63 0.08 -9.38
CA VAL A 304 -20.41 0.15 -8.14
C VAL A 304 -21.90 0.06 -8.50
N LYS A 305 -22.59 -0.89 -7.89
CA LYS A 305 -23.98 -1.19 -8.22
C LYS A 305 -24.77 -1.66 -6.99
N ILE A 306 -26.08 -1.70 -7.17
CA ILE A 306 -27.03 -2.21 -6.20
C ILE A 306 -27.56 -3.52 -6.75
N VAL A 307 -27.52 -4.57 -5.95
CA VAL A 307 -28.05 -5.92 -6.29
C VAL A 307 -29.01 -6.39 -5.21
N SER A 308 -29.79 -7.43 -5.50
CA SER A 308 -30.60 -8.09 -4.47
C SER A 308 -29.71 -8.85 -3.48
N LEU A 309 -30.15 -8.97 -2.23
CA LEU A 309 -29.46 -9.80 -1.23
C LEU A 309 -29.35 -11.25 -1.69
N ALA A 310 -30.34 -11.77 -2.39
CA ALA A 310 -30.34 -13.10 -2.96
C ALA A 310 -29.24 -13.28 -4.02
N GLU A 311 -29.02 -12.27 -4.88
CA GLU A 311 -27.93 -12.27 -5.87
C GLU A 311 -26.57 -12.11 -5.21
N TYR A 312 -26.50 -11.36 -4.11
CA TYR A 312 -25.25 -11.09 -3.39
C TYR A 312 -24.68 -12.33 -2.67
N HIS A 313 -25.49 -13.33 -2.28
CA HIS A 313 -25.07 -14.57 -1.62
C HIS A 313 -24.20 -14.34 -0.37
N ALA A 314 -24.66 -13.51 0.55
CA ALA A 314 -23.99 -13.25 1.82
C ALA A 314 -23.88 -14.50 2.68
N ILE A 315 -22.73 -14.70 3.36
CA ILE A 315 -22.50 -15.80 4.31
C ILE A 315 -22.28 -15.31 5.75
N GLY A 316 -22.12 -14.03 5.94
CA GLY A 316 -21.92 -13.42 7.25
C GLY A 316 -22.07 -11.92 7.22
N ALA A 317 -22.39 -11.36 8.38
CA ALA A 317 -22.64 -9.93 8.53
C ALA A 317 -21.96 -9.34 9.77
N VAL A 318 -21.65 -8.05 9.72
CA VAL A 318 -21.10 -7.24 10.83
C VAL A 318 -21.84 -5.91 10.89
N ARG A 319 -22.21 -5.46 12.08
CA ARG A 319 -22.79 -4.13 12.35
C ARG A 319 -21.73 -3.17 12.86
N PRO A 320 -21.31 -2.20 12.08
CA PRO A 320 -20.31 -1.18 12.46
C PRO A 320 -20.75 -0.25 13.58
#